data_1a87a6d0cb6961479b753325c3f7fd1b
#
_entry.id   1a87a6d0cb6961479b753325c3f7fd1b
#
_cell.length_a   1.000
_cell.length_b   1.000
_cell.length_c   1.000
_cell.angle_alpha   90.00
_cell.angle_beta   90.00
_cell.angle_gamma   90.00
#
_symmetry.space_group_name_H-M   'P 1'
#
loop_
_entity.id
_entity.type
_entity.pdbx_description
1 polymer ?
#
loop_
_entity_poly.entity_id
_entity_poly.type
_entity_poly.pdbx_seq_one_letter_code
_entity_poly.pdbx_strand_id
1 'polypeptide(L)'
;MQLWMHWYAVVAPLRAACSYDRTFLWLLAALAGICARGDLLGVTSIVRTLGLASHCYDRLLDFFHSPALDLDHLTRLWTQRALTLFPVHRFAGKPVLLGDGIKIPKSGRKMPAVKLLHQESEGNTKPEYIMGHSVQVISLLSAAGQSFFAVPLAARIHEGVKYTNRDQQTLPSKFVNLLDSIGINQAYYLVADAYYACQQVALRLQHAGNHLISRVRRSTSAYEPAPVRNAPRQRGRPRLYGKKIKLWSLFHCPRQAWQTALSPVYGERNVTIRFACLDLLWRPLATLVRFVLVEHPSRGRLIFMCTDLSMPPIDIIRLYGLRFKIELSFKQALRVLGVYAYHFWMRDMFKIARGSGTQYLHNKTDQYRNAVRRKIGAYHRHIQIGLIAQGVLQFLAVNYPRVVWASFGSWLRTIRPGTPPSELVTAIALKNSLPYFLANPHKGPLFKKFLRDNMDPDNFYALRLTG
;
A
#
# COMPACT_ATOMS: atom_id res chain seq x y z
N MET A 1 -11.61 -16.01 -22.78
CA MET A 1 -11.84 -14.71 -23.42
C MET A 1 -12.50 -13.69 -22.49
N GLN A 2 -13.59 -14.07 -21.82
CA GLN A 2 -14.37 -13.15 -20.95
C GLN A 2 -13.56 -12.49 -19.82
N LEU A 3 -12.69 -13.25 -19.13
CA LEU A 3 -11.87 -12.73 -18.02
C LEU A 3 -10.95 -11.58 -18.46
N TRP A 4 -10.32 -11.67 -19.64
CA TRP A 4 -9.48 -10.61 -20.20
C TRP A 4 -10.26 -9.37 -20.65
N MET A 5 -11.52 -9.54 -21.04
CA MET A 5 -12.38 -8.40 -21.35
C MET A 5 -12.75 -7.62 -20.08
N HIS A 6 -13.07 -8.32 -18.99
CA HIS A 6 -13.27 -7.67 -17.68
C HIS A 6 -12.01 -6.99 -17.18
N TRP A 7 -10.84 -7.66 -17.30
CA TRP A 7 -9.54 -7.08 -17.00
C TRP A 7 -9.32 -5.77 -17.78
N TYR A 8 -9.54 -5.80 -19.10
CA TYR A 8 -9.36 -4.63 -19.96
C TYR A 8 -10.30 -3.47 -19.58
N ALA A 9 -11.55 -3.74 -19.27
CA ALA A 9 -12.53 -2.72 -18.87
C ALA A 9 -12.10 -1.98 -17.57
N VAL A 10 -11.40 -2.65 -16.66
CA VAL A 10 -10.85 -2.03 -15.44
C VAL A 10 -9.69 -1.09 -15.77
N VAL A 11 -8.77 -1.51 -16.66
CA VAL A 11 -7.51 -0.80 -16.90
C VAL A 11 -7.58 0.22 -18.03
N ALA A 12 -8.56 0.12 -18.94
CA ALA A 12 -8.71 1.02 -20.08
C ALA A 12 -8.77 2.52 -19.71
N PRO A 13 -9.46 2.95 -18.64
CA PRO A 13 -9.50 4.35 -18.25
C PRO A 13 -8.14 4.92 -17.79
N LEU A 14 -7.16 4.07 -17.49
CA LEU A 14 -5.80 4.50 -17.13
C LEU A 14 -5.04 5.10 -18.32
N ARG A 15 -5.61 5.04 -19.55
CA ARG A 15 -5.08 5.68 -20.76
C ARG A 15 -4.78 7.17 -20.53
N ALA A 16 -5.59 7.85 -19.75
CA ALA A 16 -5.44 9.28 -19.48
C ALA A 16 -4.10 9.63 -18.78
N ALA A 17 -3.45 8.68 -18.10
CA ALA A 17 -2.12 8.89 -17.51
C ALA A 17 -0.96 8.77 -18.52
N CYS A 18 -1.24 8.46 -19.78
CA CYS A 18 -0.23 8.22 -20.81
C CYS A 18 -0.28 9.33 -21.87
N SER A 19 0.87 9.94 -22.21
CA SER A 19 0.94 10.97 -23.24
C SER A 19 0.63 10.44 -24.64
N TYR A 20 0.93 9.15 -24.91
CA TYR A 20 0.76 8.52 -26.22
C TYR A 20 0.07 7.16 -26.13
N ASP A 21 -0.62 6.74 -27.18
CA ASP A 21 -1.25 5.41 -27.26
C ASP A 21 -0.23 4.27 -27.15
N ARG A 22 0.94 4.44 -27.73
CA ARG A 22 2.04 3.48 -27.61
C ARG A 22 2.48 3.29 -26.15
N THR A 23 2.55 4.38 -25.36
CA THR A 23 2.85 4.30 -23.92
C THR A 23 1.76 3.53 -23.18
N PHE A 24 0.50 3.75 -23.54
CA PHE A 24 -0.62 3.01 -22.96
C PHE A 24 -0.57 1.51 -23.29
N LEU A 25 -0.24 1.15 -24.54
CA LEU A 25 -0.12 -0.27 -24.92
C LEU A 25 0.99 -0.97 -24.13
N TRP A 26 2.13 -0.31 -23.88
CA TRP A 26 3.18 -0.82 -23.01
C TRP A 26 2.75 -0.88 -21.53
N LEU A 27 1.94 0.06 -21.05
CA LEU A 27 1.31 -0.01 -19.73
C LEU A 27 0.44 -1.26 -19.61
N LEU A 28 -0.40 -1.53 -20.62
CA LEU A 28 -1.24 -2.72 -20.64
C LEU A 28 -0.39 -4.01 -20.69
N ALA A 29 0.67 -4.05 -21.48
CA ALA A 29 1.59 -5.20 -21.53
C ALA A 29 2.28 -5.43 -20.16
N ALA A 30 2.76 -4.36 -19.51
CA ALA A 30 3.34 -4.47 -18.17
C ALA A 30 2.33 -4.99 -17.14
N LEU A 31 1.09 -4.44 -17.12
CA LEU A 31 0.01 -4.88 -16.24
C LEU A 31 -0.37 -6.35 -16.51
N ALA A 32 -0.59 -6.72 -17.77
CA ALA A 32 -0.98 -8.08 -18.16
C ALA A 32 0.11 -9.09 -17.79
N GLY A 33 1.36 -8.78 -18.07
CA GLY A 33 2.49 -9.63 -17.73
C GLY A 33 2.66 -9.80 -16.21
N ILE A 34 2.50 -8.74 -15.41
CA ILE A 34 2.55 -8.84 -13.95
C ILE A 34 1.36 -9.66 -13.40
N CYS A 35 0.16 -9.51 -13.97
CA CYS A 35 -1.03 -10.27 -13.57
C CYS A 35 -0.92 -11.76 -13.90
N ALA A 36 -0.26 -12.15 -14.99
CA ALA A 36 -0.26 -13.51 -15.49
C ALA A 36 1.06 -14.27 -15.27
N ARG A 37 2.12 -13.61 -14.82
CA ARG A 37 3.44 -14.26 -14.68
C ARG A 37 3.46 -15.32 -13.58
N GLY A 38 4.20 -16.40 -13.83
CA GLY A 38 4.40 -17.49 -12.87
C GLY A 38 5.73 -17.43 -12.13
N ASP A 39 6.64 -16.53 -12.56
CA ASP A 39 7.92 -16.28 -11.90
C ASP A 39 8.09 -14.80 -11.56
N LEU A 40 9.09 -14.43 -10.74
CA LEU A 40 9.29 -13.08 -10.24
C LEU A 40 10.59 -12.44 -10.76
N LEU A 41 11.01 -12.78 -11.98
CA LEU A 41 12.30 -12.38 -12.56
C LEU A 41 12.29 -10.98 -13.23
N GLY A 42 11.55 -10.04 -12.70
CA GLY A 42 11.52 -8.66 -13.19
C GLY A 42 10.88 -8.52 -14.56
N VAL A 43 11.47 -7.70 -15.44
CA VAL A 43 10.93 -7.42 -16.80
C VAL A 43 11.00 -8.65 -17.72
N THR A 44 12.03 -9.48 -17.57
CA THR A 44 12.18 -10.73 -18.34
C THR A 44 10.97 -11.65 -18.16
N SER A 45 10.44 -11.71 -16.94
CA SER A 45 9.25 -12.49 -16.63
C SER A 45 8.00 -11.99 -17.41
N ILE A 46 7.86 -10.68 -17.59
CA ILE A 46 6.78 -10.08 -18.39
C ILE A 46 6.88 -10.52 -19.84
N VAL A 47 8.07 -10.38 -20.43
CA VAL A 47 8.33 -10.77 -21.84
C VAL A 47 7.99 -12.22 -22.07
N ARG A 48 8.51 -13.15 -21.23
CA ARG A 48 8.26 -14.58 -21.35
C ARG A 48 6.79 -14.94 -21.18
N THR A 49 6.12 -14.38 -20.15
CA THR A 49 4.73 -14.73 -19.85
C THR A 49 3.78 -14.33 -20.98
N LEU A 50 4.08 -13.24 -21.66
CA LEU A 50 3.26 -12.76 -22.80
C LEU A 50 3.74 -13.32 -24.15
N GLY A 51 4.79 -14.14 -24.17
CA GLY A 51 5.38 -14.69 -25.40
C GLY A 51 5.95 -13.62 -26.34
N LEU A 52 6.39 -12.46 -25.81
CA LEU A 52 6.89 -11.36 -26.63
C LEU A 52 8.29 -11.64 -27.17
N ALA A 53 8.60 -11.08 -28.32
CA ALA A 53 9.93 -11.12 -28.92
C ALA A 53 10.98 -10.43 -28.03
N SER A 54 12.23 -10.87 -28.12
CA SER A 54 13.33 -10.47 -27.24
C SER A 54 13.57 -8.95 -27.21
N HIS A 55 13.42 -8.25 -28.35
CA HIS A 55 13.56 -6.80 -28.43
C HIS A 55 12.52 -6.01 -27.57
N CYS A 56 11.41 -6.65 -27.19
CA CYS A 56 10.42 -6.07 -26.30
C CYS A 56 10.93 -5.85 -24.88
N TYR A 57 12.02 -6.53 -24.50
CA TYR A 57 12.68 -6.33 -23.21
C TYR A 57 13.19 -4.90 -23.07
N ASP A 58 13.92 -4.38 -24.05
CA ASP A 58 14.45 -3.02 -24.02
C ASP A 58 13.33 -1.98 -24.09
N ARG A 59 12.28 -2.26 -24.88
CA ARG A 59 11.09 -1.40 -24.94
C ARG A 59 10.38 -1.28 -23.61
N LEU A 60 10.26 -2.36 -22.84
CA LEU A 60 9.69 -2.33 -21.48
C LEU A 60 10.63 -1.60 -20.50
N LEU A 61 11.94 -1.76 -20.60
CA LEU A 61 12.89 -0.99 -19.80
C LEU A 61 12.74 0.51 -20.08
N ASP A 62 12.70 0.92 -21.33
CA ASP A 62 12.48 2.30 -21.74
C ASP A 62 11.14 2.83 -21.24
N PHE A 63 10.08 2.04 -21.33
CA PHE A 63 8.76 2.40 -20.82
C PHE A 63 8.80 2.72 -19.32
N PHE A 64 9.43 1.89 -18.49
CA PHE A 64 9.53 2.18 -17.05
C PHE A 64 10.34 3.44 -16.75
N HIS A 65 11.31 3.81 -17.59
CA HIS A 65 12.14 5.01 -17.44
C HIS A 65 11.52 6.26 -18.09
N SER A 66 10.48 6.11 -18.89
CA SER A 66 9.87 7.19 -19.66
C SER A 66 9.01 8.12 -18.80
N PRO A 67 9.12 9.45 -18.95
CA PRO A 67 8.19 10.41 -18.34
C PRO A 67 6.81 10.44 -19.03
N ALA A 68 6.65 9.78 -20.19
CA ALA A 68 5.38 9.72 -20.93
C ALA A 68 4.26 8.99 -20.17
N LEU A 69 4.59 8.27 -19.10
CA LEU A 69 3.65 7.80 -18.08
C LEU A 69 3.72 8.74 -16.88
N ASP A 70 2.68 9.56 -16.69
CA ASP A 70 2.52 10.39 -15.49
C ASP A 70 2.13 9.53 -14.30
N LEU A 71 3.08 9.37 -13.37
CA LEU A 71 2.94 8.50 -12.22
C LEU A 71 1.88 9.01 -11.21
N ASP A 72 1.80 10.31 -11.01
CA ASP A 72 0.88 10.89 -10.03
C ASP A 72 -0.54 10.92 -10.59
N HIS A 73 -0.69 11.18 -11.88
CA HIS A 73 -1.98 11.05 -12.56
C HIS A 73 -2.45 9.58 -12.57
N LEU A 74 -1.57 8.63 -12.87
CA LEU A 74 -1.87 7.19 -12.79
C LEU A 74 -2.34 6.78 -11.40
N THR A 75 -1.68 7.29 -10.35
CA THR A 75 -2.03 7.02 -8.96
C THR A 75 -3.41 7.56 -8.62
N ARG A 76 -3.74 8.79 -9.01
CA ARG A 76 -5.07 9.40 -8.80
C ARG A 76 -6.16 8.66 -9.55
N LEU A 77 -5.95 8.35 -10.83
CA LEU A 77 -6.91 7.57 -11.63
C LEU A 77 -7.18 6.20 -11.00
N TRP A 78 -6.13 5.50 -10.58
CA TRP A 78 -6.29 4.21 -9.91
C TRP A 78 -7.06 4.34 -8.59
N THR A 79 -6.76 5.34 -7.78
CA THR A 79 -7.48 5.60 -6.52
C THR A 79 -8.97 5.84 -6.75
N GLN A 80 -9.32 6.68 -7.73
CA GLN A 80 -10.72 6.94 -8.11
C GLN A 80 -11.41 5.66 -8.59
N ARG A 81 -10.71 4.86 -9.43
CA ARG A 81 -11.23 3.56 -9.87
C ARG A 81 -11.43 2.60 -8.71
N ALA A 82 -10.49 2.52 -7.77
CA ALA A 82 -10.62 1.66 -6.60
C ALA A 82 -11.83 2.05 -5.74
N LEU A 83 -12.06 3.34 -5.51
CA LEU A 83 -13.21 3.84 -4.75
C LEU A 83 -14.57 3.50 -5.38
N THR A 84 -14.64 3.34 -6.71
CA THR A 84 -15.86 3.01 -7.44
C THR A 84 -16.05 1.51 -7.71
N LEU A 85 -14.97 0.78 -7.91
CA LEU A 85 -15.00 -0.62 -8.31
C LEU A 85 -15.12 -1.61 -7.14
N PHE A 86 -14.62 -1.22 -5.96
CA PHE A 86 -14.58 -2.11 -4.82
C PHE A 86 -15.69 -1.83 -3.82
N PRO A 87 -16.14 -2.86 -3.07
CA PRO A 87 -17.01 -2.68 -1.91
C PRO A 87 -16.22 -2.07 -0.75
N VAL A 88 -16.08 -0.74 -0.80
CA VAL A 88 -15.27 0.03 0.14
C VAL A 88 -15.84 -0.07 1.54
N HIS A 89 -15.01 -0.46 2.51
CA HIS A 89 -15.40 -0.39 3.92
C HIS A 89 -15.45 1.06 4.38
N ARG A 90 -16.63 1.48 4.88
CA ARG A 90 -16.89 2.84 5.35
C ARG A 90 -17.31 2.84 6.81
N PHE A 91 -16.84 3.82 7.55
CA PHE A 91 -17.33 4.13 8.88
C PHE A 91 -17.94 5.55 8.86
N ALA A 92 -19.18 5.72 9.33
CA ALA A 92 -19.90 6.98 9.25
C ALA A 92 -19.85 7.65 7.84
N GLY A 93 -20.00 6.84 6.77
CA GLY A 93 -19.95 7.29 5.38
C GLY A 93 -18.55 7.55 4.83
N LYS A 94 -17.51 7.62 5.65
CA LYS A 94 -16.12 7.90 5.27
C LYS A 94 -15.37 6.61 4.97
N PRO A 95 -14.59 6.51 3.85
CA PRO A 95 -13.76 5.34 3.57
C PRO A 95 -12.64 5.19 4.60
N VAL A 96 -12.21 3.95 4.81
CA VAL A 96 -11.11 3.62 5.70
C VAL A 96 -9.86 3.29 4.88
N LEU A 97 -8.79 4.03 5.10
CA LEU A 97 -7.47 3.81 4.52
C LEU A 97 -6.56 3.12 5.55
N LEU A 98 -5.67 2.29 5.05
CA LEU A 98 -4.61 1.65 5.82
C LEU A 98 -3.27 2.21 5.39
N GLY A 99 -2.43 2.60 6.36
CA GLY A 99 -1.08 3.10 6.11
C GLY A 99 -0.02 2.28 6.84
N ASP A 100 1.03 1.86 6.12
CA ASP A 100 2.15 1.14 6.72
C ASP A 100 3.42 1.23 5.86
N GLY A 101 4.54 0.78 6.42
CA GLY A 101 5.83 0.68 5.74
C GLY A 101 6.27 -0.76 5.54
N ILE A 102 6.99 -1.01 4.43
CA ILE A 102 7.62 -2.30 4.17
C ILE A 102 9.08 -2.11 3.78
N LYS A 103 9.96 -2.99 4.27
CA LYS A 103 11.38 -3.02 3.95
C LYS A 103 11.64 -4.16 2.96
N ILE A 104 12.16 -3.82 1.78
CA ILE A 104 12.36 -4.74 0.65
C ILE A 104 13.84 -5.02 0.46
N PRO A 105 14.31 -6.26 0.64
CA PRO A 105 15.69 -6.62 0.39
C PRO A 105 16.11 -6.35 -1.05
N LYS A 106 17.30 -5.79 -1.24
CA LYS A 106 17.92 -5.54 -2.54
C LYS A 106 19.41 -5.85 -2.47
N SER A 107 19.87 -6.74 -3.33
CA SER A 107 21.29 -7.14 -3.42
C SER A 107 22.12 -6.24 -4.34
N GLY A 108 21.47 -5.42 -5.16
CA GLY A 108 22.14 -4.61 -6.18
C GLY A 108 22.96 -3.46 -5.59
N ARG A 109 24.27 -3.47 -5.78
CA ARG A 109 25.18 -2.42 -5.26
C ARG A 109 25.20 -1.15 -6.12
N LYS A 110 24.60 -1.16 -7.29
CA LYS A 110 24.42 0.00 -8.20
C LYS A 110 22.94 0.39 -8.33
N MET A 111 22.21 0.33 -7.23
CA MET A 111 20.80 0.71 -7.16
C MET A 111 20.64 1.94 -6.26
N PRO A 112 20.20 3.08 -6.77
CA PRO A 112 19.86 4.24 -5.94
C PRO A 112 18.85 3.92 -4.85
N ALA A 113 18.98 4.59 -3.71
CA ALA A 113 18.14 4.45 -2.52
C ALA A 113 18.28 3.13 -1.74
N VAL A 114 19.13 2.19 -2.16
CA VAL A 114 19.47 1.02 -1.33
C VAL A 114 20.33 1.47 -0.16
N LYS A 115 19.95 1.09 1.05
CA LYS A 115 20.67 1.41 2.30
C LYS A 115 20.51 0.28 3.31
N LEU A 116 21.32 0.33 4.38
CA LEU A 116 21.12 -0.53 5.53
C LEU A 116 19.81 -0.13 6.25
N LEU A 117 18.96 -1.10 6.49
CA LEU A 117 17.66 -0.95 7.16
C LEU A 117 17.61 -1.90 8.35
N HIS A 118 17.28 -1.37 9.52
CA HIS A 118 16.98 -2.18 10.70
C HIS A 118 15.55 -2.76 10.57
N GLN A 119 15.39 -4.06 10.74
CA GLN A 119 14.09 -4.73 10.75
C GLN A 119 13.60 -4.86 12.20
N GLU A 120 12.56 -4.11 12.55
CA GLU A 120 11.86 -4.26 13.82
C GLU A 120 10.96 -5.51 13.73
N SER A 121 11.55 -6.70 13.91
CA SER A 121 10.82 -7.97 13.90
C SER A 121 10.91 -8.60 15.30
N GLU A 122 9.76 -8.94 15.87
CA GLU A 122 9.69 -9.69 17.13
C GLU A 122 10.10 -11.18 16.95
N GLY A 123 10.33 -11.63 15.71
CA GLY A 123 10.67 -13.02 15.38
C GLY A 123 12.14 -13.20 15.02
N ASN A 124 12.80 -14.21 15.60
CA ASN A 124 14.20 -14.58 15.35
C ASN A 124 14.48 -15.13 13.95
N THR A 125 13.47 -15.23 13.07
CA THR A 125 13.59 -15.82 11.72
C THR A 125 14.04 -14.82 10.65
N LYS A 126 14.07 -13.53 10.95
CA LYS A 126 14.50 -12.48 10.01
C LYS A 126 15.78 -11.83 10.51
N PRO A 127 16.74 -11.52 9.62
CA PRO A 127 17.94 -10.79 10.02
C PRO A 127 17.55 -9.41 10.56
N GLU A 128 18.23 -8.96 11.61
CA GLU A 128 18.00 -7.64 12.23
C GLU A 128 18.23 -6.49 11.25
N TYR A 129 19.18 -6.66 10.35
CA TYR A 129 19.54 -5.66 9.34
C TYR A 129 19.50 -6.24 7.94
N ILE A 130 18.99 -5.47 6.98
CA ILE A 130 19.02 -5.79 5.54
C ILE A 130 19.49 -4.60 4.71
N MET A 131 20.16 -4.88 3.60
CA MET A 131 20.32 -3.88 2.53
C MET A 131 19.06 -3.87 1.68
N GLY A 132 18.45 -2.70 1.47
CA GLY A 132 17.20 -2.66 0.73
C GLY A 132 16.57 -1.29 0.59
N HIS A 133 15.33 -1.29 0.11
CA HIS A 133 14.48 -0.11 -0.01
C HIS A 133 13.44 -0.08 1.12
N SER A 134 13.26 1.10 1.73
CA SER A 134 12.16 1.39 2.65
C SER A 134 11.02 2.03 1.84
N VAL A 135 9.86 1.37 1.83
CA VAL A 135 8.69 1.76 1.03
C VAL A 135 7.52 2.02 1.96
N GLN A 136 6.87 3.16 1.80
CA GLN A 136 5.60 3.47 2.48
C GLN A 136 4.44 3.22 1.53
N VAL A 137 3.36 2.66 2.05
CA VAL A 137 2.22 2.18 1.28
C VAL A 137 0.91 2.68 1.89
N ILE A 138 -0.02 3.03 1.03
CA ILE A 138 -1.40 3.35 1.35
C ILE A 138 -2.31 2.36 0.63
N SER A 139 -3.27 1.80 1.36
CA SER A 139 -4.27 0.88 0.84
C SER A 139 -5.67 1.30 1.25
N LEU A 140 -6.66 0.94 0.45
CA LEU A 140 -8.08 1.09 0.74
C LEU A 140 -8.60 -0.18 1.41
N LEU A 141 -9.27 -0.05 2.55
CA LEU A 141 -9.93 -1.19 3.20
C LEU A 141 -11.25 -1.49 2.47
N SER A 142 -11.41 -2.73 2.04
CA SER A 142 -12.59 -3.22 1.33
C SER A 142 -13.13 -4.48 1.99
N ALA A 143 -14.43 -4.76 1.80
CA ALA A 143 -15.11 -5.91 2.37
C ALA A 143 -15.89 -6.65 1.28
N ALA A 144 -15.76 -7.98 1.20
CA ALA A 144 -16.56 -8.85 0.35
C ALA A 144 -17.22 -9.91 1.23
N GLY A 145 -18.53 -9.80 1.44
CA GLY A 145 -19.24 -10.58 2.45
C GLY A 145 -18.66 -10.33 3.85
N GLN A 146 -18.23 -11.39 4.53
CA GLN A 146 -17.58 -11.30 5.84
C GLN A 146 -16.06 -11.15 5.78
N SER A 147 -15.48 -11.09 4.60
CA SER A 147 -14.02 -11.01 4.41
C SER A 147 -13.57 -9.59 4.15
N PHE A 148 -12.51 -9.16 4.84
CA PHE A 148 -11.86 -7.88 4.62
C PHE A 148 -10.54 -8.06 3.89
N PHE A 149 -10.20 -7.13 3.01
CA PHE A 149 -8.93 -7.09 2.30
C PHE A 149 -8.47 -5.66 2.03
N ALA A 150 -7.17 -5.49 1.81
CA ALA A 150 -6.57 -4.19 1.51
C ALA A 150 -6.28 -4.08 0.01
N VAL A 151 -6.89 -3.10 -0.66
CA VAL A 151 -6.63 -2.76 -2.07
C VAL A 151 -5.50 -1.74 -2.09
N PRO A 152 -4.31 -2.05 -2.64
CA PRO A 152 -3.21 -1.11 -2.64
C PRO A 152 -3.48 0.05 -3.59
N LEU A 153 -3.29 1.29 -3.10
CA LEU A 153 -3.49 2.52 -3.87
C LEU A 153 -2.18 3.11 -4.37
N ALA A 154 -1.24 3.31 -3.46
CA ALA A 154 0.03 3.96 -3.75
C ALA A 154 1.16 3.44 -2.88
N ALA A 155 2.39 3.43 -3.42
CA ALA A 155 3.60 3.17 -2.65
C ALA A 155 4.78 3.95 -3.22
N ARG A 156 5.67 4.43 -2.34
CA ARG A 156 6.88 5.17 -2.72
C ARG A 156 8.06 4.78 -1.84
N ILE A 157 9.24 4.76 -2.44
CA ILE A 157 10.52 4.67 -1.73
C ILE A 157 10.81 6.05 -1.16
N HIS A 158 10.91 6.17 0.15
CA HIS A 158 11.04 7.46 0.83
C HIS A 158 12.40 7.68 1.50
N GLU A 159 13.23 6.64 1.58
CA GLU A 159 14.55 6.71 2.18
C GLU A 159 15.66 6.34 1.20
N GLY A 160 16.89 6.49 1.63
CA GLY A 160 18.08 6.01 0.96
C GLY A 160 18.80 7.06 0.12
N VAL A 161 18.16 8.17 -0.27
CA VAL A 161 18.78 9.26 -1.04
C VAL A 161 18.39 10.62 -0.47
N LYS A 162 19.38 11.53 -0.36
CA LYS A 162 19.20 12.96 -0.08
C LYS A 162 19.84 13.79 -1.19
N TYR A 163 19.05 14.62 -1.86
CA TYR A 163 19.52 15.45 -2.98
C TYR A 163 20.15 16.77 -2.53
N THR A 164 19.76 17.27 -1.37
CA THR A 164 20.30 18.49 -0.78
C THR A 164 20.61 18.27 0.70
N ASN A 165 21.59 19.00 1.24
CA ASN A 165 21.88 19.01 2.67
C ASN A 165 20.82 19.72 3.52
N ARG A 166 19.93 20.49 2.87
CA ARG A 166 18.80 21.20 3.49
C ARG A 166 17.54 20.35 3.59
N ASP A 167 17.52 19.13 3.01
CA ASP A 167 16.36 18.23 3.10
C ASP A 167 16.17 17.70 4.52
N GLN A 168 15.23 18.31 5.23
CA GLN A 168 14.83 17.94 6.60
C GLN A 168 13.57 17.07 6.62
N GLN A 169 13.05 16.63 5.47
CA GLN A 169 11.85 15.83 5.43
C GLN A 169 12.04 14.48 6.17
N THR A 170 11.14 14.23 7.09
CA THR A 170 11.04 12.98 7.82
C THR A 170 10.21 11.95 7.06
N LEU A 171 10.25 10.68 7.44
CA LEU A 171 9.35 9.66 6.87
C LEU A 171 7.87 10.00 7.05
N PRO A 172 7.40 10.46 8.23
CA PRO A 172 6.02 10.92 8.38
C PRO A 172 5.65 12.06 7.45
N SER A 173 6.53 13.05 7.22
CA SER A 173 6.27 14.15 6.26
C SER A 173 6.13 13.63 4.83
N LYS A 174 6.98 12.69 4.41
CA LYS A 174 6.92 12.07 3.09
C LYS A 174 5.68 11.18 2.94
N PHE A 175 5.24 10.54 4.02
CA PHE A 175 3.99 9.79 4.04
C PHE A 175 2.77 10.69 3.85
N VAL A 176 2.76 11.87 4.45
CA VAL A 176 1.72 12.88 4.23
C VAL A 176 1.67 13.31 2.76
N ASN A 177 2.83 13.57 2.14
CA ASN A 177 2.88 13.89 0.70
C ASN A 177 2.34 12.74 -0.17
N LEU A 178 2.56 11.49 0.24
CA LEU A 178 1.98 10.32 -0.43
C LEU A 178 0.45 10.29 -0.26
N LEU A 179 -0.08 10.58 0.94
CA LEU A 179 -1.52 10.71 1.19
C LEU A 179 -2.15 11.80 0.32
N ASP A 180 -1.49 12.94 0.17
CA ASP A 180 -1.98 14.01 -0.69
C ASP A 180 -1.98 13.61 -2.18
N SER A 181 -1.00 12.83 -2.62
CA SER A 181 -0.84 12.41 -4.02
C SER A 181 -1.91 11.44 -4.51
N ILE A 182 -2.59 10.69 -3.62
CA ILE A 182 -3.65 9.76 -4.03
C ILE A 182 -4.95 10.46 -4.46
N GLY A 183 -5.15 11.73 -4.11
CA GLY A 183 -6.24 12.58 -4.65
C GLY A 183 -7.65 12.15 -4.20
N ILE A 184 -7.84 11.80 -2.93
CA ILE A 184 -9.17 11.54 -2.36
C ILE A 184 -9.81 12.85 -1.94
N ASN A 185 -10.93 13.21 -2.55
CA ASN A 185 -11.65 14.48 -2.32
C ASN A 185 -12.77 14.37 -1.25
N GLN A 186 -12.87 13.27 -0.54
CA GLN A 186 -13.83 13.06 0.55
C GLN A 186 -13.08 12.79 1.86
N ALA A 187 -13.69 13.12 2.98
CA ALA A 187 -13.12 12.83 4.29
C ALA A 187 -12.97 11.32 4.50
N TYR A 188 -11.89 10.89 5.16
CA TYR A 188 -11.57 9.48 5.40
C TYR A 188 -10.97 9.27 6.79
N TYR A 189 -10.94 8.00 7.22
CA TYR A 189 -10.16 7.54 8.36
C TYR A 189 -8.87 6.90 7.87
N LEU A 190 -7.75 7.32 8.44
CA LEU A 190 -6.47 6.63 8.26
C LEU A 190 -6.22 5.73 9.47
N VAL A 191 -6.03 4.45 9.24
CA VAL A 191 -5.58 3.49 10.27
C VAL A 191 -4.11 3.16 10.01
N ALA A 192 -3.23 3.52 10.94
CA ALA A 192 -1.79 3.37 10.77
C ALA A 192 -1.11 2.91 12.05
N ASP A 193 0.14 2.43 11.93
CA ASP A 193 0.94 1.99 13.08
C ASP A 193 1.34 3.15 14.00
N ALA A 194 1.80 2.82 15.20
CA ALA A 194 2.28 3.76 16.22
C ALA A 194 3.37 4.74 15.73
N TYR A 195 4.12 4.36 14.70
CA TYR A 195 5.11 5.23 14.06
C TYR A 195 4.47 6.49 13.45
N TYR A 196 3.24 6.37 12.93
CA TYR A 196 2.48 7.45 12.31
C TYR A 196 1.63 8.26 13.31
N ALA A 197 1.59 7.85 14.59
CA ALA A 197 0.97 8.62 15.67
C ALA A 197 1.88 9.81 16.07
N CYS A 198 2.04 10.77 15.18
CA CYS A 198 2.90 11.95 15.35
C CYS A 198 2.22 13.21 14.82
N GLN A 199 2.78 14.38 15.19
CA GLN A 199 2.23 15.68 14.85
C GLN A 199 2.05 15.86 13.33
N GLN A 200 3.07 15.53 12.54
CA GLN A 200 3.07 15.75 11.09
C GLN A 200 1.90 15.06 10.40
N VAL A 201 1.60 13.82 10.78
CA VAL A 201 0.49 13.05 10.20
C VAL A 201 -0.85 13.52 10.75
N ALA A 202 -0.98 13.58 12.07
CA ALA A 202 -2.26 13.87 12.71
C ALA A 202 -2.77 15.31 12.42
N LEU A 203 -1.86 16.30 12.42
CA LEU A 203 -2.21 17.69 12.13
C LEU A 203 -2.66 17.87 10.67
N ARG A 204 -1.94 17.23 9.72
CA ARG A 204 -2.33 17.31 8.31
C ARG A 204 -3.68 16.68 8.04
N LEU A 205 -3.95 15.51 8.64
CA LEU A 205 -5.24 14.86 8.54
C LEU A 205 -6.35 15.74 9.11
N GLN A 206 -6.16 16.34 10.29
CA GLN A 206 -7.12 17.22 10.93
C GLN A 206 -7.44 18.45 10.08
N HIS A 207 -6.42 19.11 9.51
CA HIS A 207 -6.61 20.26 8.62
C HIS A 207 -7.40 19.93 7.35
N ALA A 208 -7.34 18.70 6.89
CA ALA A 208 -8.10 18.20 5.74
C ALA A 208 -9.45 17.56 6.11
N GLY A 209 -9.89 17.65 7.36
CA GLY A 209 -11.15 17.06 7.85
C GLY A 209 -11.10 15.53 7.94
N ASN A 210 -9.92 14.95 7.96
CA ASN A 210 -9.68 13.52 8.07
C ASN A 210 -9.33 13.14 9.52
N HIS A 211 -9.42 11.82 9.82
CA HIS A 211 -9.15 11.32 11.15
C HIS A 211 -8.07 10.24 11.14
N LEU A 212 -7.29 10.19 12.24
CA LEU A 212 -6.29 9.17 12.50
C LEU A 212 -6.78 8.20 13.56
N ILE A 213 -6.67 6.90 13.27
CA ILE A 213 -6.76 5.81 14.24
C ILE A 213 -5.40 5.15 14.29
N SER A 214 -4.80 5.07 15.48
CA SER A 214 -3.48 4.48 15.63
C SER A 214 -3.31 3.84 17.02
N ARG A 215 -2.31 2.99 17.13
CA ARG A 215 -1.76 2.59 18.43
C ARG A 215 -0.79 3.67 18.90
N VAL A 216 -0.68 3.90 20.20
CA VAL A 216 0.33 4.79 20.76
C VAL A 216 1.38 4.03 21.56
N ARG A 217 2.57 4.61 21.68
CA ARG A 217 3.67 4.00 22.43
C ARG A 217 3.36 3.97 23.92
N ARG A 218 3.91 2.98 24.63
CA ARG A 218 3.79 2.85 26.09
C ARG A 218 4.23 4.11 26.85
N SER A 219 5.21 4.85 26.32
CA SER A 219 5.71 6.10 26.91
C SER A 219 4.83 7.32 26.67
N THR A 220 3.72 7.19 25.93
CA THR A 220 2.85 8.33 25.56
C THR A 220 2.20 8.94 26.78
N SER A 221 2.20 10.29 26.82
CA SER A 221 1.51 11.09 27.83
C SER A 221 0.44 11.96 27.17
N ALA A 222 -0.62 12.19 27.89
CA ALA A 222 -1.69 13.14 27.56
C ALA A 222 -1.93 14.08 28.76
N TYR A 223 -2.83 15.04 28.59
CA TYR A 223 -3.08 16.07 29.61
C TYR A 223 -4.58 16.26 29.81
N GLU A 224 -4.97 16.54 31.03
CA GLU A 224 -6.28 17.10 31.32
C GLU A 224 -6.38 18.52 30.74
N PRO A 225 -7.57 19.01 30.39
CA PRO A 225 -7.77 20.44 30.15
C PRO A 225 -7.31 21.25 31.34
N ALA A 226 -6.76 22.44 31.10
CA ALA A 226 -6.44 23.33 32.21
C ALA A 226 -7.73 23.69 32.99
N PRO A 227 -7.71 23.73 34.32
CA PRO A 227 -8.87 24.14 35.11
C PRO A 227 -9.28 25.56 34.72
N VAL A 228 -10.59 25.78 34.62
CA VAL A 228 -11.15 27.11 34.41
C VAL A 228 -10.78 27.99 35.61
N ARG A 229 -10.14 29.11 35.35
CA ARG A 229 -9.76 30.06 36.40
C ARG A 229 -10.94 31.01 36.70
N ASN A 230 -11.38 31.00 37.93
CA ASN A 230 -12.36 32.00 38.45
C ASN A 230 -11.66 33.25 38.94
N ALA A 231 -10.36 33.46 38.70
CA ALA A 231 -9.56 34.58 39.19
C ALA A 231 -9.33 35.65 38.10
N PRO A 232 -9.08 36.94 38.46
CA PRO A 232 -8.78 38.00 37.51
C PRO A 232 -7.64 37.62 36.52
N ARG A 233 -7.74 38.15 35.30
CA ARG A 233 -6.84 37.86 34.19
C ARG A 233 -5.38 38.22 34.54
N GLN A 234 -4.53 37.25 34.71
CA GLN A 234 -3.10 37.46 34.90
C GLN A 234 -2.40 37.72 33.56
N ARG A 235 -1.27 38.49 33.59
CA ARG A 235 -0.43 38.72 32.42
C ARG A 235 0.13 37.37 31.90
N GLY A 236 0.10 37.21 30.57
CA GLY A 236 0.66 36.05 29.88
C GLY A 236 -0.40 35.20 29.18
N ARG A 237 0.10 34.19 28.40
CA ARG A 237 -0.78 33.26 27.67
C ARG A 237 -1.52 32.33 28.66
N PRO A 238 -2.84 32.16 28.55
CA PRO A 238 -3.56 31.21 29.38
C PRO A 238 -2.96 29.77 29.25
N ARG A 239 -2.94 29.07 30.39
CA ARG A 239 -2.49 27.68 30.42
C ARG A 239 -3.50 26.79 29.68
N LEU A 240 -3.05 26.08 28.68
CA LEU A 240 -3.86 25.13 27.89
C LEU A 240 -3.94 23.74 28.56
N TYR A 241 -2.84 23.29 29.15
CA TYR A 241 -2.68 21.93 29.67
C TYR A 241 -2.80 21.91 31.20
N GLY A 242 -3.63 21.01 31.70
CA GLY A 242 -3.76 20.69 33.12
C GLY A 242 -2.71 19.63 33.56
N LYS A 243 -3.17 18.66 34.35
CA LYS A 243 -2.32 17.58 34.87
C LYS A 243 -1.83 16.69 33.75
N LYS A 244 -0.53 16.37 33.77
CA LYS A 244 0.08 15.39 32.87
C LYS A 244 -0.24 13.98 33.32
N ILE A 245 -0.71 13.14 32.43
CA ILE A 245 -1.04 11.74 32.65
C ILE A 245 -0.18 10.86 31.75
N LYS A 246 0.58 9.93 32.34
CA LYS A 246 1.21 8.83 31.59
C LYS A 246 0.12 7.80 31.30
N LEU A 247 -0.28 7.62 30.04
CA LEU A 247 -1.42 6.76 29.69
C LEU A 247 -1.26 5.33 30.21
N TRP A 248 -0.03 4.82 30.20
CA TRP A 248 0.25 3.46 30.72
C TRP A 248 -0.02 3.29 32.22
N SER A 249 0.14 4.33 33.04
CA SER A 249 -0.13 4.26 34.47
C SER A 249 -1.61 4.08 34.81
N LEU A 250 -2.51 4.43 33.85
CA LEU A 250 -3.94 4.27 34.02
C LEU A 250 -4.40 2.80 34.13
N PHE A 251 -3.62 1.85 33.62
CA PHE A 251 -3.88 0.43 33.80
C PHE A 251 -3.80 -0.03 35.26
N HIS A 252 -3.13 0.74 36.10
CA HIS A 252 -2.98 0.49 37.54
C HIS A 252 -3.79 1.44 38.40
N CYS A 253 -4.63 2.30 37.79
CA CYS A 253 -5.43 3.26 38.50
C CYS A 253 -6.76 2.63 38.98
N PRO A 254 -7.01 2.49 40.31
CA PRO A 254 -8.25 1.90 40.81
C PRO A 254 -9.52 2.65 40.43
N ARG A 255 -9.41 3.96 40.19
CA ARG A 255 -10.53 4.83 39.83
C ARG A 255 -10.90 4.80 38.35
N GLN A 256 -10.17 4.03 37.52
CA GLN A 256 -10.45 3.93 36.09
C GLN A 256 -11.74 3.12 35.87
N ALA A 257 -12.71 3.74 35.20
CA ALA A 257 -13.94 3.05 34.79
C ALA A 257 -13.66 2.07 33.64
N TRP A 258 -13.65 0.79 33.97
CA TRP A 258 -13.45 -0.29 33.00
C TRP A 258 -14.79 -0.83 32.54
N GLN A 259 -14.90 -1.06 31.24
CA GLN A 259 -16.00 -1.77 30.58
C GLN A 259 -15.51 -3.11 30.06
N THR A 260 -16.44 -4.05 29.91
CA THR A 260 -16.15 -5.39 29.36
C THR A 260 -17.01 -5.63 28.13
N ALA A 261 -16.41 -6.18 27.08
CA ALA A 261 -17.13 -6.54 25.87
C ALA A 261 -16.47 -7.75 25.18
N LEU A 262 -17.19 -8.38 24.25
CA LEU A 262 -16.58 -9.32 23.32
C LEU A 262 -15.62 -8.57 22.38
N SER A 263 -14.48 -9.20 22.10
CA SER A 263 -13.47 -8.62 21.22
C SER A 263 -14.04 -8.40 19.82
N PRO A 264 -13.97 -7.16 19.30
CA PRO A 264 -14.37 -6.85 17.93
C PRO A 264 -13.29 -7.17 16.90
N VAL A 265 -12.16 -7.75 17.32
CA VAL A 265 -11.02 -8.01 16.45
C VAL A 265 -11.36 -9.12 15.45
N TYR A 266 -11.07 -8.87 14.18
CA TYR A 266 -11.36 -9.79 13.09
C TYR A 266 -10.75 -11.19 13.32
N GLY A 267 -11.59 -12.20 13.20
CA GLY A 267 -11.18 -13.61 13.37
C GLY A 267 -11.20 -14.11 14.80
N GLU A 268 -11.43 -13.27 15.82
CA GLU A 268 -11.60 -13.69 17.21
C GLU A 268 -13.04 -14.10 17.48
N ARG A 269 -13.23 -15.17 18.26
CA ARG A 269 -14.53 -15.67 18.70
C ARG A 269 -14.49 -15.91 20.20
N ASN A 270 -15.52 -15.48 20.92
CA ASN A 270 -15.68 -15.68 22.36
C ASN A 270 -14.50 -15.17 23.21
N VAL A 271 -13.78 -14.16 22.74
CA VAL A 271 -12.71 -13.50 23.47
C VAL A 271 -13.27 -12.27 24.17
N THR A 272 -13.18 -12.21 25.50
CA THR A 272 -13.61 -11.05 26.28
C THR A 272 -12.42 -10.12 26.51
N ILE A 273 -12.63 -8.82 26.29
CA ILE A 273 -11.66 -7.76 26.54
C ILE A 273 -12.20 -6.80 27.60
N ARG A 274 -11.29 -6.17 28.34
CA ARG A 274 -11.60 -5.01 29.17
C ARG A 274 -11.06 -3.76 28.50
N PHE A 275 -11.83 -2.68 28.50
CA PHE A 275 -11.39 -1.41 27.93
C PHE A 275 -11.89 -0.21 28.73
N ALA A 276 -11.15 0.89 28.62
CA ALA A 276 -11.54 2.18 29.18
C ALA A 276 -11.30 3.27 28.16
N CYS A 277 -12.20 4.27 28.11
CA CYS A 277 -12.17 5.37 27.15
C CYS A 277 -11.97 6.70 27.86
N LEU A 278 -11.06 7.53 27.36
CA LEU A 278 -10.75 8.87 27.90
C LEU A 278 -10.50 9.85 26.77
N ASP A 279 -11.09 11.03 26.88
CA ASP A 279 -10.81 12.14 25.97
C ASP A 279 -9.85 13.12 26.67
N LEU A 280 -8.60 13.17 26.21
CA LEU A 280 -7.52 13.94 26.82
C LEU A 280 -6.81 14.81 25.79
N LEU A 281 -6.24 15.93 26.23
CA LEU A 281 -5.43 16.78 25.38
C LEU A 281 -4.13 16.05 24.98
N TRP A 282 -3.92 15.93 23.67
CA TRP A 282 -2.68 15.38 23.14
C TRP A 282 -1.78 16.50 22.63
N ARG A 283 -0.62 16.64 23.27
CA ARG A 283 0.28 17.77 23.02
C ARG A 283 0.63 18.02 21.56
N PRO A 284 0.88 16.99 20.71
CA PRO A 284 1.19 17.19 19.29
C PRO A 284 0.10 17.93 18.50
N LEU A 285 -1.17 17.79 18.87
CA LEU A 285 -2.29 18.48 18.22
C LEU A 285 -2.81 19.68 19.02
N ALA A 286 -2.49 19.76 20.30
CA ALA A 286 -3.06 20.74 21.25
C ALA A 286 -4.60 20.69 21.35
N THR A 287 -5.21 19.54 20.98
CA THR A 287 -6.67 19.29 21.02
C THR A 287 -6.96 17.99 21.77
N LEU A 288 -8.24 17.80 22.11
CA LEU A 288 -8.72 16.53 22.66
C LEU A 288 -8.56 15.42 21.63
N VAL A 289 -8.13 14.27 22.11
CA VAL A 289 -8.00 13.01 21.36
C VAL A 289 -8.59 11.92 22.23
N ARG A 290 -9.33 11.01 21.63
CA ARG A 290 -9.87 9.83 22.30
C ARG A 290 -8.79 8.78 22.44
N PHE A 291 -8.53 8.36 23.68
CA PHE A 291 -7.64 7.24 24.01
C PHE A 291 -8.48 6.07 24.52
N VAL A 292 -8.16 4.87 24.00
CA VAL A 292 -8.81 3.64 24.42
C VAL A 292 -7.74 2.70 24.97
N LEU A 293 -7.78 2.50 26.28
CA LEU A 293 -6.96 1.49 26.96
C LEU A 293 -7.64 0.13 26.80
N VAL A 294 -6.90 -0.89 26.46
CA VAL A 294 -7.43 -2.25 26.26
C VAL A 294 -6.57 -3.27 27.00
N GLU A 295 -7.19 -4.13 27.77
CA GLU A 295 -6.59 -5.36 28.30
C GLU A 295 -7.15 -6.55 27.51
N HIS A 296 -6.27 -7.20 26.75
CA HIS A 296 -6.62 -8.36 25.94
C HIS A 296 -5.94 -9.61 26.49
N PRO A 297 -6.64 -10.74 26.66
CA PRO A 297 -6.09 -11.92 27.32
C PRO A 297 -4.82 -12.47 26.66
N SER A 298 -4.72 -12.46 25.34
CA SER A 298 -3.55 -12.98 24.62
C SER A 298 -2.59 -11.91 24.10
N ARG A 299 -3.05 -10.64 23.90
CA ARG A 299 -2.25 -9.54 23.34
C ARG A 299 -1.73 -8.57 24.40
N GLY A 300 -2.14 -8.78 25.66
CA GLY A 300 -1.77 -7.92 26.78
C GLY A 300 -2.41 -6.53 26.73
N ARG A 301 -1.71 -5.53 27.24
CA ARG A 301 -2.17 -4.15 27.34
C ARG A 301 -1.82 -3.33 26.11
N LEU A 302 -2.82 -2.66 25.56
CA LEU A 302 -2.70 -1.83 24.35
C LEU A 302 -3.36 -0.48 24.60
N ILE A 303 -2.86 0.57 23.95
CA ILE A 303 -3.47 1.89 23.97
C ILE A 303 -3.68 2.34 22.53
N PHE A 304 -4.94 2.59 22.18
CA PHE A 304 -5.30 3.15 20.89
C PHE A 304 -5.65 4.64 21.03
N MET A 305 -5.53 5.37 19.92
CA MET A 305 -5.97 6.75 19.83
C MET A 305 -6.85 6.95 18.60
N CYS A 306 -7.81 7.85 18.70
CA CYS A 306 -8.61 8.34 17.57
C CYS A 306 -8.77 9.86 17.68
N THR A 307 -8.57 10.58 16.57
CA THR A 307 -8.79 12.03 16.52
C THR A 307 -10.26 12.41 16.34
N ASP A 308 -11.14 11.44 16.08
CA ASP A 308 -12.58 11.61 16.07
C ASP A 308 -13.16 11.24 17.45
N LEU A 309 -13.63 12.23 18.18
CA LEU A 309 -14.23 12.04 19.51
C LEU A 309 -15.64 11.41 19.44
N SER A 310 -16.26 11.35 18.27
CA SER A 310 -17.58 10.73 18.09
C SER A 310 -17.50 9.22 17.92
N MET A 311 -16.32 8.67 17.56
CA MET A 311 -16.16 7.25 17.28
C MET A 311 -16.24 6.41 18.56
N PRO A 312 -17.12 5.37 18.61
CA PRO A 312 -17.20 4.48 19.76
C PRO A 312 -15.88 3.70 20.00
N PRO A 313 -15.48 3.47 21.26
CA PRO A 313 -14.24 2.75 21.60
C PRO A 313 -14.11 1.39 20.93
N ILE A 314 -15.20 0.64 20.84
CA ILE A 314 -15.24 -0.71 20.22
C ILE A 314 -14.93 -0.62 18.71
N ASP A 315 -15.38 0.43 18.03
CA ASP A 315 -15.11 0.63 16.60
C ASP A 315 -13.65 1.03 16.35
N ILE A 316 -13.05 1.80 17.29
CA ILE A 316 -11.60 2.10 17.23
C ILE A 316 -10.79 0.79 17.31
N ILE A 317 -11.12 -0.10 18.25
CA ILE A 317 -10.47 -1.40 18.40
C ILE A 317 -10.69 -2.26 17.17
N ARG A 318 -11.92 -2.31 16.63
CA ARG A 318 -12.29 -3.07 15.42
C ARG A 318 -11.49 -2.60 14.21
N LEU A 319 -11.50 -1.31 13.91
CA LEU A 319 -10.82 -0.74 12.75
C LEU A 319 -9.30 -0.90 12.85
N TYR A 320 -8.72 -0.67 14.04
CA TYR A 320 -7.30 -0.94 14.22
C TYR A 320 -6.96 -2.43 14.06
N GLY A 321 -7.84 -3.30 14.52
CA GLY A 321 -7.71 -4.75 14.31
C GLY A 321 -7.68 -5.16 12.83
N LEU A 322 -8.28 -4.37 11.93
CA LEU A 322 -8.25 -4.63 10.49
C LEU A 322 -6.95 -4.13 9.80
N ARG A 323 -6.10 -3.37 10.49
CA ARG A 323 -4.81 -2.88 9.93
C ARG A 323 -3.95 -4.00 9.36
N PHE A 324 -3.92 -5.18 9.99
CA PHE A 324 -3.10 -6.29 9.51
C PHE A 324 -3.41 -6.73 8.07
N LYS A 325 -4.56 -6.32 7.50
CA LYS A 325 -4.92 -6.62 6.10
C LYS A 325 -3.93 -6.01 5.11
N ILE A 326 -3.26 -4.90 5.46
CA ILE A 326 -2.19 -4.35 4.63
C ILE A 326 -0.96 -5.26 4.61
N GLU A 327 -0.65 -5.94 5.72
CA GLU A 327 0.47 -6.89 5.81
C GLU A 327 0.20 -8.14 4.95
N LEU A 328 -1.06 -8.60 4.89
CA LEU A 328 -1.47 -9.65 3.96
C LEU A 328 -1.34 -9.21 2.50
N SER A 329 -1.72 -7.95 2.19
CA SER A 329 -1.51 -7.36 0.87
C SER A 329 -0.01 -7.33 0.51
N PHE A 330 0.89 -6.96 1.44
CA PHE A 330 2.33 -7.03 1.24
C PHE A 330 2.83 -8.45 0.92
N LYS A 331 2.32 -9.45 1.63
CA LYS A 331 2.68 -10.84 1.38
C LYS A 331 2.30 -11.28 -0.05
N GLN A 332 1.14 -10.89 -0.54
CA GLN A 332 0.70 -11.17 -1.91
C GLN A 332 1.55 -10.38 -2.93
N ALA A 333 1.78 -9.09 -2.68
CA ALA A 333 2.63 -8.25 -3.52
C ALA A 333 4.04 -8.82 -3.72
N LEU A 334 4.62 -9.38 -2.64
CA LEU A 334 5.97 -9.96 -2.66
C LEU A 334 5.99 -11.35 -3.31
N ARG A 335 5.09 -12.24 -2.90
CA ARG A 335 5.20 -13.69 -3.19
C ARG A 335 4.45 -14.13 -4.44
N VAL A 336 3.42 -13.39 -4.84
CA VAL A 336 2.57 -13.76 -5.98
C VAL A 336 2.84 -12.90 -7.20
N LEU A 337 2.91 -11.57 -7.00
CA LEU A 337 3.00 -10.64 -8.12
C LEU A 337 4.41 -10.10 -8.39
N GLY A 338 5.30 -10.16 -7.40
CA GLY A 338 6.63 -9.55 -7.53
C GLY A 338 6.57 -8.04 -7.78
N VAL A 339 5.66 -7.34 -7.09
CA VAL A 339 5.48 -5.87 -7.19
C VAL A 339 6.80 -5.14 -6.99
N TYR A 340 7.65 -5.68 -6.15
CA TYR A 340 8.95 -5.11 -5.82
C TYR A 340 10.13 -5.84 -6.51
N ALA A 341 9.88 -6.67 -7.51
CA ALA A 341 10.91 -7.47 -8.20
C ALA A 341 11.60 -6.73 -9.36
N TYR A 342 11.74 -5.42 -9.28
CA TYR A 342 12.53 -4.64 -10.24
C TYR A 342 14.03 -4.76 -9.94
N HIS A 343 14.85 -4.75 -11.03
CA HIS A 343 16.31 -4.84 -11.03
C HIS A 343 16.93 -3.80 -11.97
N PHE A 344 16.53 -2.53 -11.86
CA PHE A 344 17.03 -1.47 -12.71
C PHE A 344 18.31 -0.88 -12.13
N TRP A 345 19.45 -1.32 -12.60
CA TRP A 345 20.76 -0.81 -12.18
C TRP A 345 21.12 0.47 -12.89
N MET A 346 21.93 1.29 -12.24
CA MET A 346 22.50 2.50 -12.80
C MET A 346 23.99 2.26 -13.13
N ARG A 347 24.33 2.20 -14.42
CA ARG A 347 25.67 1.86 -14.91
C ARG A 347 26.75 2.73 -14.27
N ASP A 348 26.54 4.05 -14.27
CA ASP A 348 27.52 5.06 -13.86
C ASP A 348 27.54 5.32 -12.36
N MET A 349 26.80 4.53 -11.59
CA MET A 349 26.76 4.64 -10.15
C MET A 349 27.96 3.93 -9.53
N PHE A 350 28.63 4.58 -8.55
CA PHE A 350 29.60 3.91 -7.71
C PHE A 350 28.94 2.80 -6.88
N LYS A 351 29.63 1.70 -6.71
CA LYS A 351 29.13 0.56 -5.92
C LYS A 351 28.93 0.99 -4.46
N ILE A 352 27.74 0.81 -3.94
CA ILE A 352 27.40 1.02 -2.52
C ILE A 352 28.12 -0.07 -1.70
N ALA A 353 28.81 0.34 -0.63
CA ALA A 353 29.38 -0.61 0.31
C ALA A 353 28.25 -1.31 1.11
N ARG A 354 28.50 -2.55 1.53
CA ARG A 354 27.60 -3.24 2.46
C ARG A 354 27.57 -2.48 3.79
N GLY A 355 26.39 -2.33 4.38
CA GLY A 355 26.23 -1.55 5.62
C GLY A 355 26.08 -0.04 5.41
N SER A 356 26.18 0.48 4.17
CA SER A 356 26.01 1.91 3.90
C SER A 356 24.60 2.40 4.24
N GLY A 357 24.56 3.61 4.80
CA GLY A 357 23.33 4.36 5.08
C GLY A 357 22.80 5.13 3.86
N THR A 358 22.21 6.29 4.14
CA THR A 358 21.64 7.18 3.12
C THR A 358 22.71 7.75 2.19
N GLN A 359 22.43 7.78 0.89
CA GLN A 359 23.29 8.35 -0.15
C GLN A 359 23.07 9.86 -0.24
N TYR A 360 24.10 10.65 0.02
CA TYR A 360 24.06 12.10 -0.07
C TYR A 360 24.55 12.56 -1.45
N LEU A 361 23.67 13.24 -2.21
CA LEU A 361 23.94 13.63 -3.59
C LEU A 361 24.20 15.14 -3.78
N HIS A 362 24.26 15.92 -2.70
CA HIS A 362 24.42 17.38 -2.79
C HIS A 362 25.74 17.79 -3.46
N ASN A 363 26.81 16.98 -3.34
CA ASN A 363 28.10 17.21 -3.98
C ASN A 363 28.25 16.55 -5.36
N LYS A 364 27.15 15.99 -5.92
CA LYS A 364 27.15 15.38 -7.25
C LYS A 364 26.64 16.36 -8.30
N THR A 365 27.05 16.17 -9.56
CA THR A 365 26.58 16.96 -10.69
C THR A 365 25.06 16.85 -10.87
N ASP A 366 24.44 17.85 -11.51
CA ASP A 366 23.02 17.83 -11.83
C ASP A 366 22.67 16.66 -12.75
N GLN A 367 23.56 16.35 -13.71
CA GLN A 367 23.39 15.19 -14.59
C GLN A 367 23.28 13.89 -13.79
N TYR A 368 24.17 13.68 -12.81
CA TYR A 368 24.12 12.49 -11.95
C TYR A 368 22.85 12.47 -11.09
N ARG A 369 22.50 13.62 -10.46
CA ARG A 369 21.27 13.74 -9.65
C ARG A 369 20.02 13.43 -10.49
N ASN A 370 19.96 13.91 -11.72
CA ASN A 370 18.84 13.64 -12.64
C ASN A 370 18.80 12.17 -13.07
N ALA A 371 19.94 11.53 -13.32
CA ALA A 371 20.02 10.11 -13.61
C ALA A 371 19.48 9.27 -12.43
N VAL A 372 19.81 9.64 -11.18
CA VAL A 372 19.27 8.99 -9.97
C VAL A 372 17.76 9.21 -9.86
N ARG A 373 17.24 10.44 -10.09
CA ARG A 373 15.80 10.72 -10.08
C ARG A 373 15.06 9.88 -11.12
N ARG A 374 15.58 9.81 -12.35
CA ARG A 374 15.02 8.99 -13.43
C ARG A 374 14.95 7.52 -13.05
N LYS A 375 16.01 6.99 -12.40
CA LYS A 375 16.08 5.59 -11.94
C LYS A 375 15.07 5.31 -10.82
N ILE A 376 14.96 6.16 -9.82
CA ILE A 376 13.97 6.04 -8.74
C ILE A 376 12.55 6.18 -9.31
N GLY A 377 12.34 7.07 -10.28
CA GLY A 377 11.07 7.17 -11.02
C GLY A 377 10.68 5.85 -11.70
N ALA A 378 11.64 5.13 -12.29
CA ALA A 378 11.39 3.80 -12.87
C ALA A 378 10.98 2.77 -11.80
N TYR A 379 11.61 2.78 -10.62
CA TYR A 379 11.20 1.93 -9.49
C TYR A 379 9.76 2.23 -9.08
N HIS A 380 9.42 3.51 -8.92
CA HIS A 380 8.08 3.93 -8.52
C HIS A 380 7.02 3.53 -9.56
N ARG A 381 7.31 3.65 -10.88
CA ARG A 381 6.40 3.19 -11.95
C ARG A 381 6.19 1.68 -11.89
N HIS A 382 7.27 0.91 -11.74
CA HIS A 382 7.15 -0.55 -11.61
C HIS A 382 6.32 -0.94 -10.38
N ILE A 383 6.57 -0.32 -9.22
CA ILE A 383 5.81 -0.55 -8.01
C ILE A 383 4.34 -0.20 -8.24
N GLN A 384 4.03 1.00 -8.74
CA GLN A 384 2.65 1.45 -8.92
C GLN A 384 1.87 0.56 -9.89
N ILE A 385 2.49 0.16 -11.01
CA ILE A 385 1.90 -0.78 -11.96
C ILE A 385 1.65 -2.15 -11.29
N GLY A 386 2.58 -2.61 -10.47
CA GLY A 386 2.41 -3.85 -9.70
C GLY A 386 1.28 -3.77 -8.67
N LEU A 387 1.11 -2.64 -7.98
CA LEU A 387 -0.03 -2.41 -7.06
C LEU A 387 -1.36 -2.39 -7.81
N ILE A 388 -1.41 -1.75 -8.98
CA ILE A 388 -2.60 -1.75 -9.84
C ILE A 388 -2.91 -3.19 -10.29
N ALA A 389 -1.91 -3.95 -10.72
CA ALA A 389 -2.08 -5.35 -11.09
C ALA A 389 -2.66 -6.19 -9.94
N GLN A 390 -2.17 -5.99 -8.70
CA GLN A 390 -2.73 -6.64 -7.52
C GLN A 390 -4.20 -6.28 -7.32
N GLY A 391 -4.55 -5.00 -7.37
CA GLY A 391 -5.93 -4.55 -7.24
C GLY A 391 -6.83 -5.10 -8.35
N VAL A 392 -6.34 -5.17 -9.59
CA VAL A 392 -7.11 -5.78 -10.70
C VAL A 392 -7.39 -7.26 -10.44
N LEU A 393 -6.41 -8.02 -9.93
CA LEU A 393 -6.65 -9.43 -9.54
C LEU A 393 -7.69 -9.54 -8.42
N GLN A 394 -7.63 -8.67 -7.40
CA GLN A 394 -8.62 -8.61 -6.33
C GLN A 394 -10.01 -8.26 -6.87
N PHE A 395 -10.09 -7.31 -7.80
CA PHE A 395 -11.36 -6.93 -8.45
C PHE A 395 -12.00 -8.12 -9.20
N LEU A 396 -11.20 -8.83 -10.00
CA LEU A 396 -11.68 -10.01 -10.73
C LEU A 396 -12.13 -11.13 -9.77
N ALA A 397 -11.37 -11.35 -8.69
CA ALA A 397 -11.68 -12.33 -7.67
C ALA A 397 -13.03 -12.05 -6.98
N VAL A 398 -13.31 -10.79 -6.67
CA VAL A 398 -14.51 -10.38 -5.93
C VAL A 398 -15.74 -10.32 -6.83
N ASN A 399 -15.61 -9.76 -8.04
CA ASN A 399 -16.75 -9.48 -8.90
C ASN A 399 -17.07 -10.62 -9.88
N TYR A 400 -16.06 -11.45 -10.23
CA TYR A 400 -16.20 -12.53 -11.21
C TYR A 400 -15.68 -13.89 -10.71
N PRO A 401 -15.98 -14.30 -9.45
CA PRO A 401 -15.38 -15.51 -8.87
C PRO A 401 -15.68 -16.76 -9.69
N ARG A 402 -16.88 -16.90 -10.25
CA ARG A 402 -17.25 -18.06 -11.09
C ARG A 402 -16.40 -18.15 -12.36
N VAL A 403 -16.17 -17.01 -13.03
CA VAL A 403 -15.35 -16.95 -14.26
C VAL A 403 -13.89 -17.26 -13.94
N VAL A 404 -13.38 -16.75 -12.82
CA VAL A 404 -12.03 -17.04 -12.35
C VAL A 404 -11.88 -18.53 -12.05
N TRP A 405 -12.78 -19.14 -11.29
CA TRP A 405 -12.73 -20.55 -10.97
C TRP A 405 -12.84 -21.45 -12.22
N ALA A 406 -13.69 -21.11 -13.17
CA ALA A 406 -13.81 -21.82 -14.43
C ALA A 406 -12.52 -21.76 -15.27
N SER A 407 -11.80 -20.62 -15.23
CA SER A 407 -10.56 -20.42 -15.97
C SER A 407 -9.32 -20.94 -15.22
N PHE A 408 -9.42 -21.28 -13.95
CA PHE A 408 -8.30 -21.75 -13.12
C PHE A 408 -7.82 -23.14 -13.55
N GLY A 409 -8.75 -24.08 -13.85
CA GLY A 409 -8.45 -25.36 -14.49
C GLY A 409 -7.60 -26.34 -13.68
N SER A 410 -7.44 -26.15 -12.36
CA SER A 410 -6.61 -27.02 -11.53
C SER A 410 -7.47 -27.90 -10.61
N TRP A 411 -7.23 -29.19 -10.64
CA TRP A 411 -7.82 -30.18 -9.75
C TRP A 411 -7.18 -30.22 -8.35
N LEU A 412 -5.98 -29.63 -8.21
CA LEU A 412 -5.20 -29.64 -6.96
C LEU A 412 -5.79 -28.76 -5.84
N ARG A 413 -6.78 -27.94 -6.12
CA ARG A 413 -7.48 -27.12 -5.13
C ARG A 413 -8.98 -27.36 -5.17
N THR A 414 -9.60 -27.39 -4.00
CA THR A 414 -11.05 -27.40 -3.87
C THR A 414 -11.61 -26.10 -4.46
N ILE A 415 -12.37 -26.23 -5.54
CA ILE A 415 -13.05 -25.13 -6.18
C ILE A 415 -14.30 -24.77 -5.36
N ARG A 416 -14.41 -23.48 -4.99
CA ARG A 416 -15.54 -22.93 -4.24
C ARG A 416 -16.16 -21.76 -5.00
N PRO A 417 -17.07 -21.99 -5.96
CA PRO A 417 -17.58 -20.95 -6.88
C PRO A 417 -18.18 -19.72 -6.19
N GLY A 418 -18.74 -19.88 -5.00
CA GLY A 418 -19.33 -18.78 -4.19
C GLY A 418 -18.34 -18.02 -3.32
N THR A 419 -17.05 -18.42 -3.28
CA THR A 419 -16.03 -17.78 -2.46
C THR A 419 -15.05 -17.02 -3.35
N PRO A 420 -14.71 -15.76 -3.05
CA PRO A 420 -13.68 -15.04 -3.81
C PRO A 420 -12.35 -15.79 -3.81
N PRO A 421 -11.78 -16.11 -5.00
CA PRO A 421 -10.47 -16.75 -5.10
C PRO A 421 -9.35 -15.84 -4.63
N SER A 422 -8.19 -16.41 -4.31
CA SER A 422 -6.99 -15.62 -3.98
C SER A 422 -6.39 -14.96 -5.24
N GLU A 423 -5.53 -13.96 -5.04
CA GLU A 423 -4.79 -13.32 -6.13
C GLU A 423 -3.98 -14.35 -6.95
N LEU A 424 -3.40 -15.36 -6.29
CA LEU A 424 -2.68 -16.44 -6.97
C LEU A 424 -3.58 -17.24 -7.91
N VAL A 425 -4.77 -17.63 -7.45
CA VAL A 425 -5.74 -18.37 -8.28
C VAL A 425 -6.19 -17.52 -9.46
N THR A 426 -6.44 -16.24 -9.22
CA THR A 426 -6.85 -15.29 -10.27
C THR A 426 -5.74 -15.07 -11.30
N ALA A 427 -4.48 -14.97 -10.87
CA ALA A 427 -3.32 -14.86 -11.75
C ALA A 427 -3.17 -16.10 -12.65
N ILE A 428 -3.32 -17.30 -12.07
CA ILE A 428 -3.27 -18.56 -12.83
C ILE A 428 -4.44 -18.62 -13.83
N ALA A 429 -5.64 -18.23 -13.43
CA ALA A 429 -6.81 -18.20 -14.32
C ALA A 429 -6.61 -17.24 -15.51
N LEU A 430 -6.02 -16.05 -15.28
CA LEU A 430 -5.64 -15.14 -16.36
C LEU A 430 -4.58 -15.77 -17.28
N LYS A 431 -3.53 -16.35 -16.70
CA LYS A 431 -2.50 -17.03 -17.49
C LYS A 431 -3.08 -18.12 -18.37
N ASN A 432 -3.90 -19.03 -17.82
CA ASN A 432 -4.51 -20.14 -18.54
C ASN A 432 -5.47 -19.69 -19.64
N SER A 433 -6.14 -18.54 -19.45
CA SER A 433 -7.07 -17.98 -20.43
C SER A 433 -6.44 -17.08 -21.49
N LEU A 434 -5.11 -16.77 -21.38
CA LEU A 434 -4.42 -15.90 -22.32
C LEU A 434 -4.37 -16.46 -23.75
N PRO A 435 -4.05 -17.73 -24.00
CA PRO A 435 -4.06 -18.31 -25.36
C PRO A 435 -5.43 -18.15 -26.05
N TYR A 436 -6.52 -18.44 -25.35
CA TYR A 436 -7.87 -18.29 -25.87
C TYR A 436 -8.26 -16.82 -26.15
N PHE A 437 -7.74 -15.89 -25.35
CA PHE A 437 -7.90 -14.47 -25.60
C PHE A 437 -7.19 -14.06 -26.90
N LEU A 438 -5.99 -14.56 -27.15
CA LEU A 438 -5.16 -14.21 -28.30
C LEU A 438 -5.58 -14.93 -29.59
N ALA A 439 -6.17 -16.12 -29.52
CA ALA A 439 -6.49 -16.96 -30.69
C ALA A 439 -7.46 -16.32 -31.68
N ASN A 440 -8.49 -15.54 -31.22
CA ASN A 440 -9.48 -14.97 -32.12
C ASN A 440 -9.03 -13.58 -32.67
N PRO A 441 -8.66 -13.43 -33.95
CA PRO A 441 -8.05 -12.19 -34.48
C PRO A 441 -9.05 -11.02 -34.61
N HIS A 442 -10.34 -11.29 -34.86
CA HIS A 442 -11.30 -10.29 -35.31
C HIS A 442 -12.10 -9.63 -34.18
N LYS A 443 -12.02 -10.09 -32.94
CA LYS A 443 -12.77 -9.56 -31.81
C LYS A 443 -11.85 -9.20 -30.64
N GLY A 444 -11.84 -7.93 -30.22
CA GLY A 444 -11.13 -7.53 -29.02
C GLY A 444 -10.49 -6.14 -29.12
N PRO A 445 -9.95 -5.63 -28.01
CA PRO A 445 -9.33 -4.31 -27.94
C PRO A 445 -8.02 -4.23 -28.76
N LEU A 446 -7.60 -3.04 -29.12
CA LEU A 446 -6.33 -2.75 -29.81
C LEU A 446 -5.11 -3.40 -29.12
N PHE A 447 -5.17 -3.55 -27.81
CA PHE A 447 -4.16 -4.24 -27.01
C PHE A 447 -3.90 -5.68 -27.47
N LYS A 448 -4.94 -6.41 -27.86
CA LYS A 448 -4.80 -7.78 -28.36
C LYS A 448 -3.98 -7.81 -29.65
N LYS A 449 -4.28 -6.89 -30.60
CA LYS A 449 -3.49 -6.74 -31.82
C LYS A 449 -2.04 -6.42 -31.48
N PHE A 450 -1.83 -5.44 -30.56
CA PHE A 450 -0.49 -5.05 -30.13
C PHE A 450 0.33 -6.23 -29.58
N LEU A 451 -0.27 -7.08 -28.72
CA LEU A 451 0.44 -8.27 -28.23
C LEU A 451 0.82 -9.20 -29.36
N ARG A 452 -0.10 -9.50 -30.28
CA ARG A 452 0.16 -10.41 -31.43
C ARG A 452 1.25 -9.88 -32.35
N ASP A 453 1.26 -8.59 -32.63
CA ASP A 453 2.25 -7.95 -33.50
C ASP A 453 3.67 -7.91 -32.88
N ASN A 454 3.77 -8.08 -31.55
CA ASN A 454 5.03 -8.11 -30.80
C ASN A 454 5.37 -9.50 -30.23
N MET A 455 4.61 -10.54 -30.53
CA MET A 455 4.94 -11.91 -30.12
C MET A 455 6.12 -12.46 -30.89
N ASP A 456 6.87 -13.35 -30.23
CA ASP A 456 7.87 -14.17 -30.89
C ASP A 456 7.16 -15.11 -31.89
N PRO A 457 7.62 -15.20 -33.16
CA PRO A 457 7.01 -16.06 -34.17
C PRO A 457 6.83 -17.52 -33.71
N ASP A 458 7.84 -18.09 -33.03
CA ASP A 458 7.78 -19.48 -32.56
C ASP A 458 6.65 -19.67 -31.50
N ASN A 459 6.47 -18.71 -30.60
CA ASN A 459 5.37 -18.74 -29.64
C ASN A 459 3.99 -18.55 -30.30
N PHE A 460 3.92 -17.84 -31.41
CA PHE A 460 2.68 -17.61 -32.17
C PHE A 460 2.20 -18.88 -32.87
N TYR A 461 3.12 -19.70 -33.41
CA TYR A 461 2.78 -20.99 -34.01
C TYR A 461 2.27 -21.98 -32.95
N ALA A 462 2.87 -22.03 -31.77
CA ALA A 462 2.43 -22.88 -30.68
C ALA A 462 0.98 -22.56 -30.22
N LEU A 463 0.57 -21.29 -30.24
CA LEU A 463 -0.80 -20.85 -29.93
C LEU A 463 -1.84 -21.29 -30.99
N ARG A 464 -1.44 -21.43 -32.28
CA ARG A 464 -2.33 -21.92 -33.34
C ARG A 464 -2.61 -23.42 -33.26
N LEU A 465 -1.71 -24.19 -32.63
CA LEU A 465 -1.84 -25.65 -32.50
C LEU A 465 -2.70 -26.04 -31.28
N THR A 466 -2.93 -25.12 -30.35
CA THR A 466 -3.73 -25.37 -29.13
C THR A 466 -5.14 -24.79 -29.16
N GLY A 467 -5.55 -24.16 -30.22
CA GLY A 467 -6.90 -23.59 -30.49
C GLY A 467 -7.59 -24.34 -31.60
#